data_65916c0defb5ab2adcba4022fd1d9fc3
#
_entry.id   65916c0defb5ab2adcba4022fd1d9fc3
#
_cell.length_a   1.000
_cell.length_b   1.000
_cell.length_c   1.000
_cell.angle_alpha   90.00
_cell.angle_beta   90.00
_cell.angle_gamma   90.00
#
_symmetry.space_group_name_H-M   'P 1'
#
loop_
_entity.id
_entity.type
_entity.pdbx_description
1 polymer ?
#
loop_
_entity_poly.entity_id
_entity_poly.type
_entity_poly.pdbx_seq_one_letter_code
_entity_poly.pdbx_strand_id
1 'polypeptide(L)'
;MRRPKKSKYKSVVIKKKRYYFYEITWIDPTGDSGHATHHDSYGLIPSTMITHAYLFDKNKKYVWTFASYEEGDELFSDRNVFPIGCIIRWRKVVFRV
;
A
#
# COMPACT_ATOMS: atom_id res chain seq x y z
N MET A 1 8.54 36.24 -7.90
CA MET A 1 8.79 34.89 -7.39
C MET A 1 7.49 34.07 -7.40
N ARG A 2 7.49 32.93 -8.06
CA ARG A 2 6.30 32.09 -8.10
C ARG A 2 6.19 31.27 -6.82
N ARG A 3 5.00 31.23 -6.24
CA ARG A 3 4.71 30.27 -5.18
C ARG A 3 4.75 28.86 -5.73
N PRO A 4 5.37 27.88 -5.01
CA PRO A 4 5.27 26.49 -5.42
C PRO A 4 3.80 26.07 -5.50
N LYS A 5 3.44 25.34 -6.54
CA LYS A 5 2.10 24.78 -6.64
C LYS A 5 1.88 23.80 -5.50
N LYS A 6 0.81 23.98 -4.74
CA LYS A 6 0.37 22.98 -3.78
C LYS A 6 0.00 21.70 -4.53
N SER A 7 0.58 20.58 -4.12
CA SER A 7 0.17 19.30 -4.65
C SER A 7 -1.27 19.00 -4.27
N LYS A 8 -2.04 18.50 -5.22
CA LYS A 8 -3.41 18.03 -4.96
C LYS A 8 -3.45 16.67 -4.27
N TYR A 9 -2.33 15.99 -4.20
CA TYR A 9 -2.26 14.64 -3.62
C TYR A 9 -2.01 14.69 -2.12
N LYS A 10 -2.68 13.78 -1.41
CA LYS A 10 -2.48 13.63 0.03
C LYS A 10 -1.07 13.13 0.31
N SER A 11 -0.39 13.77 1.24
CA SER A 11 0.99 13.42 1.59
C SER A 11 1.32 13.88 3.02
N VAL A 12 2.43 13.38 3.53
CA VAL A 12 2.99 13.80 4.81
C VAL A 12 4.49 14.04 4.62
N VAL A 13 5.04 15.02 5.36
CA VAL A 13 6.48 15.30 5.37
C VAL A 13 7.04 14.87 6.72
N ILE A 14 8.01 13.95 6.67
CA ILE A 14 8.70 13.44 7.87
C ILE A 14 10.19 13.61 7.63
N LYS A 15 10.87 14.39 8.49
CA LYS A 15 12.31 14.68 8.37
C LYS A 15 12.68 15.15 6.97
N LYS A 16 11.96 16.15 6.47
CA LYS A 16 12.19 16.80 5.16
C LYS A 16 11.90 15.91 3.94
N LYS A 17 11.45 14.68 4.13
CA LYS A 17 11.06 13.81 3.02
C LYS A 17 9.54 13.72 2.95
N ARG A 18 9.00 13.85 1.74
CA ARG A 18 7.57 13.77 1.48
C ARG A 18 7.17 12.35 1.09
N TYR A 19 6.11 11.86 1.73
CA TYR A 19 5.53 10.55 1.45
C TYR A 19 4.10 10.73 0.98
N TYR A 20 3.76 10.15 -0.17
CA TYR A 20 2.42 10.24 -0.73
C TYR A 20 1.55 9.09 -0.26
N PHE A 21 0.26 9.38 -0.16
CA PHE A 21 -0.75 8.40 0.28
C PHE A 21 -1.35 7.71 -0.93
N TYR A 22 -1.39 6.37 -0.89
CA TYR A 22 -1.83 5.53 -2.00
C TYR A 22 -3.01 4.66 -1.62
N GLU A 23 -3.85 4.39 -2.62
CA GLU A 23 -4.80 3.27 -2.60
C GLU A 23 -4.17 2.15 -3.42
N ILE A 24 -3.96 1.01 -2.79
CA ILE A 24 -3.31 -0.14 -3.41
C ILE A 24 -4.31 -1.28 -3.48
N THR A 25 -4.59 -1.76 -4.68
CA THR A 25 -5.41 -2.96 -4.90
C THR A 25 -4.48 -4.12 -5.17
N TRP A 26 -4.59 -5.16 -4.36
CA TRP A 26 -3.64 -6.28 -4.41
C TRP A 26 -4.34 -7.61 -4.17
N ILE A 27 -3.67 -8.69 -4.55
CA ILE A 27 -4.18 -10.06 -4.41
C ILE A 27 -3.52 -10.71 -3.21
N ASP A 28 -4.38 -11.16 -2.28
CA ASP A 28 -3.94 -11.85 -1.08
C ASP A 28 -4.08 -13.35 -1.31
N PRO A 29 -2.96 -14.10 -1.33
CA PRO A 29 -3.03 -15.56 -1.46
C PRO A 29 -3.88 -16.15 -0.33
N THR A 30 -4.71 -17.13 -0.68
CA THR A 30 -5.60 -17.80 0.26
C THR A 30 -5.12 -19.23 0.47
N GLY A 31 -5.08 -19.66 1.71
CA GLY A 31 -4.73 -21.03 2.08
C GLY A 31 -5.85 -21.69 2.86
N ASP A 32 -5.92 -23.01 2.76
CA ASP A 32 -6.84 -23.84 3.52
C ASP A 32 -6.14 -25.15 3.85
N SER A 33 -6.02 -25.48 5.15
CA SER A 33 -5.38 -26.70 5.60
C SER A 33 -6.33 -27.91 5.66
N GLY A 34 -7.60 -27.70 5.32
CA GLY A 34 -8.60 -28.77 5.29
C GLY A 34 -8.45 -29.68 4.09
N HIS A 35 -9.37 -30.66 4.01
CA HIS A 35 -9.42 -31.59 2.92
C HIS A 35 -10.48 -31.16 1.91
N ALA A 36 -10.19 -31.37 0.63
CA ALA A 36 -11.13 -31.07 -0.44
C ALA A 36 -11.02 -32.12 -1.56
N THR A 37 -12.10 -32.31 -2.29
CA THR A 37 -12.09 -33.13 -3.49
C THR A 37 -11.33 -32.41 -4.60
N HIS A 38 -11.00 -33.13 -5.67
CA HIS A 38 -10.35 -32.50 -6.83
C HIS A 38 -11.17 -31.32 -7.35
N HIS A 39 -12.48 -31.53 -7.50
CA HIS A 39 -13.39 -30.48 -7.99
C HIS A 39 -13.47 -29.29 -7.02
N ASP A 40 -13.63 -29.55 -5.71
CA ASP A 40 -13.79 -28.53 -4.71
C ASP A 40 -12.52 -27.66 -4.54
N SER A 41 -11.36 -28.22 -4.87
CA SER A 41 -10.09 -27.50 -4.79
C SER A 41 -10.05 -26.29 -5.72
N TYR A 42 -10.77 -26.32 -6.83
CA TYR A 42 -10.86 -25.18 -7.75
C TYR A 42 -11.65 -23.99 -7.18
N GLY A 43 -12.42 -24.22 -6.12
CA GLY A 43 -13.14 -23.14 -5.41
C GLY A 43 -12.26 -22.29 -4.52
N LEU A 44 -11.02 -22.70 -4.29
CA LEU A 44 -10.06 -21.92 -3.50
C LEU A 44 -9.41 -20.86 -4.39
N ILE A 45 -9.80 -19.61 -4.19
CA ILE A 45 -9.31 -18.48 -4.99
C ILE A 45 -8.75 -17.40 -4.09
N PRO A 46 -7.77 -16.62 -4.57
CA PRO A 46 -7.23 -15.50 -3.77
C PRO A 46 -8.24 -14.37 -3.62
N SER A 47 -8.06 -13.61 -2.55
CA SER A 47 -8.91 -12.45 -2.27
C SER A 47 -8.29 -11.19 -2.85
N THR A 48 -9.13 -10.31 -3.39
CA THR A 48 -8.71 -8.97 -3.79
C THR A 48 -8.89 -8.03 -2.60
N MET A 49 -7.80 -7.37 -2.22
CA MET A 49 -7.74 -6.49 -1.05
C MET A 49 -7.43 -5.06 -1.48
N ILE A 50 -7.87 -4.12 -0.67
CA ILE A 50 -7.57 -2.70 -0.86
C ILE A 50 -6.92 -2.17 0.40
N THR A 51 -5.74 -1.58 0.25
CA THR A 51 -4.99 -0.97 1.35
C THR A 51 -4.81 0.52 1.07
N HIS A 52 -5.02 1.33 2.09
CA HIS A 52 -4.72 2.76 2.05
C HIS A 52 -3.53 3.02 2.97
N ALA A 53 -2.43 3.50 2.41
CA ALA A 53 -1.21 3.72 3.18
C ALA A 53 -0.26 4.68 2.45
N TYR A 54 0.70 5.21 3.20
CA TYR A 54 1.77 6.02 2.62
C TYR A 54 2.81 5.10 2.00
N LEU A 55 3.30 5.48 0.83
CA LEU A 55 4.40 4.78 0.17
C LEU A 55 5.71 5.16 0.84
N PHE A 56 6.40 4.19 1.43
CA PHE A 56 7.71 4.40 2.03
C PHE A 56 8.81 4.35 0.97
N ASP A 57 8.85 3.28 0.19
CA ASP A 57 9.83 3.08 -0.87
C ASP A 57 9.38 1.94 -1.78
N LYS A 58 10.02 1.84 -2.94
CA LYS A 58 9.77 0.77 -3.90
C LYS A 58 11.02 0.43 -4.68
N ASN A 59 11.07 -0.80 -5.16
CA ASN A 59 12.07 -1.24 -6.13
C ASN A 59 11.40 -2.17 -7.15
N LYS A 60 12.19 -2.90 -7.93
CA LYS A 60 11.63 -3.80 -8.94
C LYS A 60 10.88 -4.99 -8.36
N LYS A 61 11.11 -5.33 -7.10
CA LYS A 61 10.54 -6.51 -6.45
C LYS A 61 9.46 -6.18 -5.43
N TYR A 62 9.62 -5.07 -4.71
CA TYR A 62 8.81 -4.78 -3.52
C TYR A 62 8.31 -3.36 -3.48
N VAL A 63 7.20 -3.20 -2.75
CA VAL A 63 6.65 -1.90 -2.37
C VAL A 63 6.49 -1.92 -0.84
N TRP A 64 7.12 -0.95 -0.16
CA TRP A 64 7.00 -0.79 1.30
C TRP A 64 6.07 0.35 1.62
N THR A 65 5.20 0.13 2.62
CA THR A 65 4.23 1.14 3.06
C THR A 65 4.24 1.28 4.58
N PHE A 66 3.68 2.39 5.04
CA PHE A 66 3.36 2.60 6.46
C PHE A 66 2.03 3.35 6.56
N ALA A 67 1.29 3.13 7.64
CA ALA A 67 0.02 3.81 7.86
C ALA A 67 0.06 4.76 9.06
N SER A 68 0.99 4.56 9.96
CA SER A 68 1.17 5.38 11.16
C SER A 68 2.63 5.78 11.33
N TYR A 69 2.87 6.87 12.03
CA TYR A 69 4.21 7.37 12.29
C TYR A 69 4.20 8.16 13.59
N GLU A 70 5.34 8.23 14.25
CA GLU A 70 5.49 9.01 15.48
C GLU A 70 5.69 10.49 15.14
N GLU A 71 4.95 11.36 15.82
CA GLU A 71 5.07 12.80 15.62
C GLU A 71 6.47 13.28 16.00
N GLY A 72 7.11 14.01 15.09
CA GLY A 72 8.42 14.59 15.33
C GLY A 72 9.59 13.61 15.27
N ASP A 73 9.36 12.35 14.96
CA ASP A 73 10.40 11.32 14.91
C ASP A 73 10.35 10.54 13.60
N GLU A 74 11.36 9.72 13.35
CA GLU A 74 11.46 8.90 12.13
C GLU A 74 10.98 7.46 12.35
N LEU A 75 10.09 7.25 13.30
CA LEU A 75 9.54 5.92 13.53
C LEU A 75 8.29 5.72 12.70
N PHE A 76 8.31 4.68 11.90
CA PHE A 76 7.19 4.28 11.05
C PHE A 76 6.53 3.04 11.62
N SER A 77 5.19 2.99 11.59
CA SER A 77 4.40 1.91 12.16
C SER A 77 3.33 1.44 11.17
N ASP A 78 2.69 0.32 11.50
CA ASP A 78 1.68 -0.29 10.63
C ASP A 78 2.23 -0.45 9.21
N ARG A 79 3.36 -1.13 9.16
CA ARG A 79 4.14 -1.29 7.94
C ARG A 79 3.74 -2.56 7.21
N ASN A 80 3.75 -2.47 5.88
CA ASN A 80 3.56 -3.62 5.02
C ASN A 80 4.60 -3.61 3.91
N VAL A 81 4.91 -4.78 3.39
CA VAL A 81 5.69 -4.95 2.17
C VAL A 81 4.89 -5.84 1.23
N PHE A 82 4.75 -5.39 0.00
CA PHE A 82 4.03 -6.11 -1.04
C PHE A 82 5.01 -6.56 -2.12
N PRO A 83 4.99 -7.86 -2.51
CA PRO A 83 5.62 -8.24 -3.77
C PRO A 83 4.94 -7.51 -4.92
N ILE A 84 5.71 -6.99 -5.85
CA ILE A 84 5.15 -6.26 -7.02
C ILE A 84 4.13 -7.11 -7.77
N GLY A 85 4.38 -8.43 -7.88
CA GLY A 85 3.48 -9.34 -8.58
C GLY A 85 2.10 -9.50 -7.95
N CYS A 86 1.94 -9.10 -6.69
CA CYS A 86 0.63 -9.16 -6.00
C CYS A 86 -0.18 -7.89 -6.18
N ILE A 87 0.40 -6.82 -6.71
CA ILE A 87 -0.30 -5.54 -6.87
C ILE A 87 -0.97 -5.51 -8.23
N ILE A 88 -2.30 -5.30 -8.23
CA ILE A 88 -3.08 -5.14 -9.46
C ILE A 88 -2.92 -3.72 -9.98
N ARG A 89 -3.10 -2.75 -9.09
CA ARG A 89 -2.96 -1.32 -9.41
C ARG A 89 -2.78 -0.52 -8.13
N TRP A 90 -2.24 0.68 -8.29
CA TRP A 90 -2.10 1.63 -7.20
C TRP A 90 -2.20 3.04 -7.74
N ARG A 91 -2.72 3.95 -6.92
CA ARG A 91 -2.90 5.34 -7.30
C ARG A 91 -2.74 6.26 -6.10
N LYS A 92 -2.21 7.44 -6.34
CA LYS A 92 -2.17 8.49 -5.33
C LYS A 92 -3.58 8.97 -5.02
N VAL A 93 -3.86 9.15 -3.73
CA VAL A 93 -5.15 9.67 -3.29
C VAL A 93 -5.13 11.19 -3.37
N VAL A 94 -6.19 11.75 -3.97
CA VAL A 94 -6.36 13.20 -4.07
C VAL A 94 -6.81 13.73 -2.72
N PHE A 95 -6.12 14.77 -2.25
CA PHE A 95 -6.54 15.50 -1.06
C PHE A 95 -7.63 16.50 -1.45
N ARG A 96 -8.81 16.34 -0.84
CA ARG A 96 -9.91 17.29 -1.02
C ARG A 96 -10.19 17.99 0.29
N VAL A 97 -10.23 19.28 0.22
CA VAL A 97 -10.63 20.13 1.35
C VAL A 97 -12.15 20.23 1.38
#